data_0193a7f0fe3b7461c870c5c42b95ae99
#
_entry.id   0193a7f0fe3b7461c870c5c42b95ae99
#
_cell.length_a   1.000
_cell.length_b   1.000
_cell.length_c   1.000
_cell.angle_alpha   90.00
_cell.angle_beta   90.00
_cell.angle_gamma   90.00
#
_symmetry.space_group_name_H-M   'P 1'
#
loop_
_entity.id
_entity.type
_entity.pdbx_description
1 polymer ?
#
loop_
_entity_poly.entity_id
_entity_poly.type
_entity_poly.pdbx_seq_one_letter_code
_entity_poly.pdbx_strand_id
1 'polypeptide(L)'
;SDKPFATLVKVQEVVVAGDVVYINPGTYVVPANQVPMTTTNSGLYHCVFHMNKSGEAGKPISYLANPNKQGRPIFDLSQVKPKDQRITVFYVTGSNLYLKGFDVIGTQVTITGHTQSECFRIVKGANNNKFEDLRTHDGMAIGFYLLGGSNNHILNCDAYNNYDSVSEGGKGGNVDGFGGHINSSSVGEGKGTGNVFEGCRAWYNSDDGFDLINCFEAG
;
A
#
# COMPACT_ATOMS: atom_id res chain seq x y z
N SER A 1 6.76 -17.07 -18.89
CA SER A 1 7.79 -16.25 -19.58
C SER A 1 9.16 -16.81 -19.24
N ASP A 2 9.98 -17.11 -20.25
CA ASP A 2 11.34 -17.62 -20.07
C ASP A 2 12.31 -16.54 -19.56
N LYS A 3 11.86 -15.30 -19.54
CA LYS A 3 12.59 -14.15 -18.98
C LYS A 3 11.70 -13.43 -17.98
N PRO A 4 12.01 -13.52 -16.67
CA PRO A 4 11.25 -12.81 -15.64
C PRO A 4 11.40 -11.29 -15.79
N PHE A 5 10.36 -10.55 -15.42
CA PHE A 5 10.44 -9.10 -15.29
C PHE A 5 11.30 -8.73 -14.08
N ALA A 6 12.11 -7.69 -14.23
CA ALA A 6 12.97 -7.22 -13.15
C ALA A 6 12.22 -6.34 -12.12
N THR A 7 11.11 -5.72 -12.52
CA THR A 7 10.38 -4.76 -11.68
C THR A 7 8.87 -4.88 -11.83
N LEU A 8 8.12 -4.53 -10.77
CA LEU A 8 6.66 -4.42 -10.84
C LEU A 8 6.20 -3.31 -11.79
N VAL A 9 6.99 -2.26 -11.95
CA VAL A 9 6.69 -1.19 -12.90
C VAL A 9 6.55 -1.74 -14.31
N LYS A 10 7.51 -2.59 -14.71
CA LYS A 10 7.46 -3.22 -16.04
C LYS A 10 6.30 -4.20 -16.18
N VAL A 11 5.94 -4.89 -15.10
CA VAL A 11 4.78 -5.77 -15.08
C VAL A 11 3.49 -4.98 -15.31
N GLN A 12 3.33 -3.81 -14.69
CA GLN A 12 2.15 -2.95 -14.85
C GLN A 12 1.92 -2.50 -16.31
N GLU A 13 2.93 -2.46 -17.15
CA GLU A 13 2.76 -2.08 -18.56
C GLU A 13 2.01 -3.16 -19.36
N VAL A 14 2.12 -4.43 -18.96
CA VAL A 14 1.72 -5.57 -19.80
C VAL A 14 0.59 -6.43 -19.25
N VAL A 15 0.35 -6.41 -17.93
CA VAL A 15 -0.68 -7.25 -17.31
C VAL A 15 -2.09 -6.92 -17.79
N VAL A 16 -2.90 -7.95 -17.89
CA VAL A 16 -4.31 -7.88 -18.25
C VAL A 16 -5.15 -8.74 -17.30
N ALA A 17 -6.47 -8.60 -17.36
CA ALA A 17 -7.39 -9.37 -16.53
C ALA A 17 -7.17 -10.88 -16.62
N GLY A 18 -7.07 -11.53 -15.48
CA GLY A 18 -6.82 -12.97 -15.33
C GLY A 18 -5.34 -13.35 -15.23
N ASP A 19 -4.42 -12.41 -15.41
CA ASP A 19 -2.99 -12.70 -15.26
C ASP A 19 -2.60 -12.97 -13.81
N VAL A 20 -1.66 -13.91 -13.63
CA VAL A 20 -1.01 -14.20 -12.34
C VAL A 20 0.47 -13.88 -12.43
N VAL A 21 0.89 -12.93 -11.63
CA VAL A 21 2.28 -12.50 -11.47
C VAL A 21 2.87 -13.16 -10.24
N TYR A 22 3.79 -14.10 -10.41
CA TYR A 22 4.51 -14.68 -9.28
C TYR A 22 5.76 -13.85 -8.97
N ILE A 23 5.84 -13.41 -7.71
CA ILE A 23 6.98 -12.65 -7.18
C ILE A 23 7.89 -13.64 -6.44
N ASN A 24 9.13 -13.77 -6.87
CA ASN A 24 10.09 -14.68 -6.23
C ASN A 24 10.51 -14.13 -4.86
N PRO A 25 10.85 -15.01 -3.89
CA PRO A 25 11.42 -14.56 -2.62
C PRO A 25 12.75 -13.84 -2.81
N GLY A 26 13.04 -12.92 -1.92
CA GLY A 26 14.24 -12.09 -1.90
C GLY A 26 13.92 -10.65 -1.59
N THR A 27 14.95 -9.85 -1.32
CA THR A 27 14.81 -8.42 -1.03
C THR A 27 14.97 -7.60 -2.30
N TYR A 28 13.92 -6.88 -2.64
CA TYR A 28 13.86 -5.94 -3.75
C TYR A 28 14.08 -4.53 -3.22
N VAL A 29 15.34 -4.10 -3.18
CA VAL A 29 15.68 -2.74 -2.78
C VAL A 29 15.26 -1.79 -3.89
N VAL A 30 14.30 -0.90 -3.58
CA VAL A 30 13.82 0.10 -4.53
C VAL A 30 14.83 1.25 -4.57
N PRO A 31 15.52 1.50 -5.70
CA PRO A 31 16.52 2.54 -5.76
C PRO A 31 15.88 3.94 -5.69
N ALA A 32 16.62 4.89 -5.12
CA ALA A 32 16.15 6.26 -4.89
C ALA A 32 15.66 6.99 -6.15
N ASN A 33 16.22 6.62 -7.31
CA ASN A 33 15.88 7.21 -8.60
C ASN A 33 14.82 6.42 -9.37
N GLN A 34 14.33 5.31 -8.83
CA GLN A 34 13.23 4.58 -9.43
C GLN A 34 11.91 5.27 -9.06
N VAL A 35 11.58 6.28 -9.80
CA VAL A 35 10.31 7.01 -9.71
C VAL A 35 9.48 6.67 -10.93
N PRO A 36 8.64 5.64 -10.88
CA PRO A 36 7.82 5.29 -12.04
C PRO A 36 6.69 6.27 -12.24
N MET A 37 6.39 7.13 -11.24
CA MET A 37 5.17 7.85 -11.31
C MET A 37 5.15 9.19 -10.66
N THR A 38 4.45 9.93 -11.40
CA THR A 38 3.79 11.14 -11.01
C THR A 38 3.07 10.99 -9.68
N THR A 39 3.32 11.94 -8.88
CA THR A 39 2.54 12.36 -7.75
C THR A 39 1.04 12.41 -8.08
N THR A 40 0.22 12.33 -7.06
CA THR A 40 -1.20 12.70 -7.18
C THR A 40 -1.34 14.14 -7.68
N ASN A 41 -2.55 14.56 -8.05
CA ASN A 41 -2.83 15.89 -8.61
C ASN A 41 -2.28 17.05 -7.79
N SER A 42 -2.02 16.88 -6.50
CA SER A 42 -1.45 17.91 -5.64
C SER A 42 0.07 18.06 -5.72
N GLY A 43 0.78 17.16 -6.41
CA GLY A 43 2.24 17.15 -6.43
C GLY A 43 2.88 16.69 -5.11
N LEU A 44 2.10 16.37 -4.10
CA LEU A 44 2.59 16.05 -2.76
C LEU A 44 3.10 14.61 -2.63
N TYR A 45 2.52 13.68 -3.36
CA TYR A 45 2.79 12.25 -3.20
C TYR A 45 3.77 11.71 -4.24
N HIS A 46 4.74 10.96 -3.75
CA HIS A 46 5.67 10.16 -4.53
C HIS A 46 5.16 8.71 -4.55
N CYS A 47 4.52 8.33 -5.65
CA CYS A 47 3.94 6.98 -5.80
C CYS A 47 4.96 6.04 -6.44
N VAL A 48 5.36 4.99 -5.72
CA VAL A 48 6.41 4.06 -6.16
C VAL A 48 5.87 3.02 -7.14
N PHE A 49 4.74 2.40 -6.81
CA PHE A 49 4.06 1.43 -7.68
C PHE A 49 2.60 1.87 -7.91
N HIS A 50 2.28 2.28 -9.13
CA HIS A 50 0.91 2.62 -9.48
C HIS A 50 0.14 1.40 -9.98
N MET A 51 -0.71 0.86 -9.15
CA MET A 51 -1.55 -0.29 -9.45
C MET A 51 -2.83 0.17 -10.17
N ASN A 52 -2.67 0.55 -11.46
CA ASN A 52 -3.72 1.21 -12.24
C ASN A 52 -4.45 0.29 -13.22
N LYS A 53 -3.95 -0.93 -13.43
CA LYS A 53 -4.66 -1.93 -14.23
C LYS A 53 -5.75 -2.56 -13.40
N SER A 54 -6.85 -2.94 -14.06
CA SER A 54 -7.96 -3.64 -13.41
C SER A 54 -8.12 -5.03 -13.97
N GLY A 55 -8.42 -5.98 -13.09
CA GLY A 55 -8.97 -7.25 -13.47
C GLY A 55 -10.47 -7.13 -13.79
N GLU A 56 -11.11 -8.27 -13.99
CA GLU A 56 -12.54 -8.41 -14.19
C GLU A 56 -13.15 -9.30 -13.09
N ALA A 57 -14.44 -9.28 -12.93
CA ALA A 57 -15.14 -10.20 -12.04
C ALA A 57 -14.80 -11.66 -12.39
N GLY A 58 -14.30 -12.41 -11.43
CA GLY A 58 -13.82 -13.79 -11.64
C GLY A 58 -12.48 -13.93 -12.37
N LYS A 59 -11.86 -12.82 -12.81
CA LYS A 59 -10.56 -12.79 -13.48
C LYS A 59 -9.69 -11.67 -12.90
N PRO A 60 -9.32 -11.72 -11.62
CA PRO A 60 -8.46 -10.70 -11.03
C PRO A 60 -7.08 -10.68 -11.69
N ILE A 61 -6.40 -9.54 -11.62
CA ILE A 61 -4.95 -9.51 -11.81
C ILE A 61 -4.33 -9.85 -10.46
N SER A 62 -3.54 -10.91 -10.40
CA SER A 62 -3.01 -11.44 -9.14
C SER A 62 -1.50 -11.23 -9.03
N TYR A 63 -1.04 -10.70 -7.91
CA TYR A 63 0.38 -10.50 -7.56
C TYR A 63 0.67 -11.34 -6.31
N LEU A 64 1.27 -12.50 -6.50
CA LEU A 64 1.40 -13.51 -5.46
C LEU A 64 2.87 -13.82 -5.17
N ALA A 65 3.23 -13.98 -3.91
CA ALA A 65 4.48 -14.67 -3.58
C ALA A 65 4.51 -16.01 -4.32
N ASN A 66 5.66 -16.37 -4.89
CA ASN A 66 5.77 -17.61 -5.65
C ASN A 66 5.60 -18.83 -4.74
N PRO A 67 4.51 -19.60 -4.87
CA PRO A 67 4.22 -20.73 -3.97
C PRO A 67 5.19 -21.91 -4.14
N ASN A 68 5.94 -21.93 -5.24
CA ASN A 68 6.91 -22.98 -5.53
C ASN A 68 8.32 -22.67 -5.02
N LYS A 69 8.47 -21.58 -4.27
CA LYS A 69 9.75 -21.16 -3.69
C LYS A 69 9.59 -20.85 -2.21
N GLN A 70 10.57 -21.23 -1.42
CA GLN A 70 10.59 -20.93 0.00
C GLN A 70 11.04 -19.49 0.26
N GLY A 71 10.40 -18.81 1.20
CA GLY A 71 10.66 -17.45 1.60
C GLY A 71 9.61 -16.45 1.08
N ARG A 72 9.74 -15.19 1.48
CA ARG A 72 8.83 -14.10 1.11
C ARG A 72 9.54 -13.07 0.24
N PRO A 73 8.87 -12.49 -0.73
CA PRO A 73 9.33 -11.25 -1.36
C PRO A 73 9.28 -10.10 -0.35
N ILE A 74 10.30 -9.26 -0.33
CA ILE A 74 10.39 -8.09 0.55
C ILE A 74 10.69 -6.87 -0.33
N PHE A 75 9.80 -5.88 -0.32
CA PHE A 75 10.04 -4.59 -0.96
C PHE A 75 10.65 -3.62 0.06
N ASP A 76 11.90 -3.28 -0.12
CA ASP A 76 12.66 -2.38 0.76
C ASP A 76 12.70 -0.96 0.17
N LEU A 77 12.05 -0.03 0.87
CA LEU A 77 11.89 1.38 0.50
C LEU A 77 12.91 2.29 1.17
N SER A 78 13.88 1.77 1.91
CA SER A 78 14.83 2.54 2.71
C SER A 78 15.65 3.58 1.90
N GLN A 79 15.79 3.36 0.61
CA GLN A 79 16.50 4.27 -0.30
C GLN A 79 15.58 5.36 -0.92
N VAL A 80 14.27 5.21 -0.82
CA VAL A 80 13.30 6.15 -1.41
C VAL A 80 13.04 7.30 -0.44
N LYS A 81 13.69 8.44 -0.69
CA LYS A 81 13.66 9.63 0.18
C LYS A 81 13.45 10.91 -0.64
N PRO A 82 12.30 11.07 -1.31
CA PRO A 82 12.03 12.26 -2.11
C PRO A 82 11.88 13.47 -1.18
N LYS A 83 12.56 14.57 -1.54
CA LYS A 83 12.50 15.79 -0.74
C LYS A 83 11.10 16.39 -0.77
N ASP A 84 10.59 16.77 0.41
CA ASP A 84 9.31 17.47 0.58
C ASP A 84 8.10 16.74 -0.05
N GLN A 85 8.13 15.40 -0.09
CA GLN A 85 7.01 14.60 -0.60
C GLN A 85 6.64 13.48 0.37
N ARG A 86 5.36 13.13 0.37
CA ARG A 86 4.85 11.92 1.01
C ARG A 86 5.11 10.72 0.10
N ILE A 87 5.43 9.59 0.69
CA ILE A 87 5.66 8.35 -0.07
C ILE A 87 4.40 7.50 -0.01
N THR A 88 3.91 7.08 -1.16
CA THR A 88 2.91 6.03 -1.29
C THR A 88 3.55 4.87 -2.03
N VAL A 89 3.73 3.72 -1.36
CA VAL A 89 4.43 2.60 -1.99
C VAL A 89 3.54 1.95 -3.05
N PHE A 90 2.37 1.46 -2.68
CA PHE A 90 1.37 0.90 -3.59
C PHE A 90 0.19 1.87 -3.70
N TYR A 91 0.14 2.64 -4.77
CA TYR A 91 -0.98 3.51 -5.10
C TYR A 91 -2.00 2.74 -5.92
N VAL A 92 -3.12 2.38 -5.30
CA VAL A 92 -4.12 1.48 -5.87
C VAL A 92 -5.30 2.27 -6.41
N THR A 93 -5.40 2.33 -7.73
CA THR A 93 -6.51 2.94 -8.46
C THR A 93 -7.28 1.90 -9.29
N GLY A 94 -6.70 0.72 -9.50
CA GLY A 94 -7.32 -0.39 -10.20
C GLY A 94 -8.28 -1.19 -9.33
N SER A 95 -9.14 -1.97 -9.98
CA SER A 95 -10.15 -2.84 -9.35
C SER A 95 -9.89 -4.30 -9.67
N ASN A 96 -10.47 -5.20 -8.88
CA ASN A 96 -10.32 -6.65 -9.04
C ASN A 96 -8.84 -7.07 -9.05
N LEU A 97 -8.09 -6.58 -8.09
CA LEU A 97 -6.70 -6.96 -7.87
C LEU A 97 -6.60 -7.93 -6.69
N TYR A 98 -5.66 -8.85 -6.76
CA TYR A 98 -5.34 -9.75 -5.67
C TYR A 98 -3.84 -9.70 -5.37
N LEU A 99 -3.48 -9.16 -4.20
CA LEU A 99 -2.11 -9.06 -3.73
C LEU A 99 -1.91 -9.99 -2.54
N LYS A 100 -0.86 -10.85 -2.56
CA LYS A 100 -0.67 -11.84 -1.49
C LYS A 100 0.79 -12.18 -1.22
N GLY A 101 1.11 -12.24 0.08
CA GLY A 101 2.24 -13.01 0.60
C GLY A 101 3.59 -12.31 0.54
N PHE A 102 3.65 -10.98 0.53
CA PHE A 102 4.90 -10.22 0.53
C PHE A 102 4.96 -9.15 1.62
N ASP A 103 6.15 -8.66 1.87
CA ASP A 103 6.42 -7.64 2.89
C ASP A 103 6.81 -6.30 2.24
N VAL A 104 6.47 -5.20 2.92
CA VAL A 104 6.89 -3.82 2.59
C VAL A 104 7.61 -3.27 3.80
N ILE A 105 8.86 -2.88 3.66
CA ILE A 105 9.70 -2.38 4.75
C ILE A 105 10.36 -1.05 4.41
N GLY A 106 10.80 -0.35 5.46
CA GLY A 106 11.69 0.81 5.31
C GLY A 106 11.06 2.03 4.66
N THR A 107 9.73 2.13 4.55
CA THR A 107 9.07 3.32 3.99
C THR A 107 9.41 4.55 4.83
N GLN A 108 9.81 5.64 4.18
CA GLN A 108 10.39 6.81 4.83
C GLN A 108 9.41 7.97 4.93
N VAL A 109 9.66 8.87 5.88
CA VAL A 109 9.11 10.22 5.96
C VAL A 109 10.25 11.21 5.77
N THR A 110 10.03 12.27 4.99
CA THR A 110 11.05 13.30 4.70
C THR A 110 10.57 14.72 5.02
N ILE A 111 9.29 14.89 5.30
CA ILE A 111 8.66 16.17 5.67
C ILE A 111 8.69 16.28 7.19
N THR A 112 9.19 17.40 7.72
CA THR A 112 9.31 17.63 9.17
C THR A 112 8.06 18.19 9.83
N GLY A 113 7.14 18.80 9.05
CA GLY A 113 5.82 19.23 9.51
C GLY A 113 4.83 18.08 9.55
N HIS A 114 3.57 18.37 9.84
CA HIS A 114 2.49 17.39 9.84
C HIS A 114 2.38 16.68 8.48
N THR A 115 2.53 15.37 8.49
CA THR A 115 2.59 14.55 7.27
C THR A 115 2.28 13.09 7.56
N GLN A 116 2.18 12.31 6.51
CA GLN A 116 2.10 10.86 6.53
C GLN A 116 2.67 10.28 5.25
N SER A 117 3.20 9.08 5.30
CA SER A 117 3.47 8.21 4.15
C SER A 117 2.64 6.95 4.29
N GLU A 118 2.38 6.22 3.21
CA GLU A 118 1.57 5.02 3.25
C GLU A 118 2.22 3.86 2.47
N CYS A 119 2.12 2.64 3.00
CA CYS A 119 2.52 1.46 2.25
C CYS A 119 1.48 1.09 1.19
N PHE A 120 0.20 1.08 1.56
CA PHE A 120 -0.92 0.86 0.62
C PHE A 120 -1.91 2.01 0.73
N ARG A 121 -2.13 2.72 -0.38
CA ARG A 121 -3.16 3.77 -0.48
C ARG A 121 -4.22 3.35 -1.48
N ILE A 122 -5.43 3.06 -1.01
CA ILE A 122 -6.57 2.62 -1.79
C ILE A 122 -7.53 3.79 -1.95
N VAL A 123 -7.84 4.18 -3.20
CA VAL A 123 -8.56 5.42 -3.48
C VAL A 123 -9.88 5.19 -4.21
N LYS A 124 -10.59 6.26 -4.47
CA LYS A 124 -11.87 6.24 -5.19
C LYS A 124 -11.77 5.45 -6.49
N GLY A 125 -12.71 4.52 -6.68
CA GLY A 125 -12.76 3.67 -7.88
C GLY A 125 -11.96 2.38 -7.78
N ALA A 126 -11.13 2.21 -6.76
CA ALA A 126 -10.42 0.97 -6.48
C ALA A 126 -11.36 -0.01 -5.74
N ASN A 127 -12.07 -0.86 -6.48
CA ASN A 127 -13.11 -1.72 -5.93
C ASN A 127 -12.75 -3.20 -6.03
N ASN A 128 -13.33 -4.01 -5.14
CA ASN A 128 -13.25 -5.47 -5.19
C ASN A 128 -11.80 -6.00 -5.17
N ASN A 129 -10.91 -5.30 -4.49
CA ASN A 129 -9.53 -5.72 -4.34
C ASN A 129 -9.38 -6.61 -3.10
N LYS A 130 -8.47 -7.58 -3.18
CA LYS A 130 -8.10 -8.43 -2.07
C LYS A 130 -6.62 -8.28 -1.75
N PHE A 131 -6.34 -7.99 -0.47
CA PHE A 131 -5.00 -7.91 0.10
C PHE A 131 -4.91 -9.01 1.15
N GLU A 132 -4.03 -9.99 0.97
CA GLU A 132 -3.98 -11.16 1.85
C GLU A 132 -2.56 -11.49 2.26
N ASP A 133 -2.36 -11.78 3.55
CA ASP A 133 -1.05 -12.16 4.11
C ASP A 133 0.08 -11.20 3.70
N LEU A 134 -0.21 -9.90 3.74
CA LEU A 134 0.77 -8.83 3.51
C LEU A 134 1.27 -8.30 4.85
N ARG A 135 2.52 -7.83 4.87
CA ARG A 135 3.10 -7.22 6.07
C ARG A 135 3.72 -5.88 5.73
N THR A 136 3.47 -4.89 6.60
CA THR A 136 4.08 -3.57 6.52
C THR A 136 4.82 -3.30 7.83
N HIS A 137 6.14 -3.18 7.79
CA HIS A 137 6.89 -3.09 9.03
C HIS A 137 8.26 -2.41 8.88
N ASP A 138 8.87 -2.10 10.01
CA ASP A 138 10.21 -1.48 10.09
C ASP A 138 10.32 -0.23 9.23
N GLY A 139 9.30 0.62 9.25
CA GLY A 139 9.21 1.85 8.46
C GLY A 139 8.65 3.02 9.25
N MET A 140 8.26 4.08 8.52
CA MET A 140 7.71 5.32 9.05
C MET A 140 6.33 5.64 8.45
N ALA A 141 5.58 4.64 7.99
CA ALA A 141 4.38 4.84 7.19
C ALA A 141 3.17 4.11 7.76
N ILE A 142 1.98 4.63 7.46
CA ILE A 142 0.73 3.91 7.63
C ILE A 142 0.80 2.61 6.81
N GLY A 143 0.39 1.50 7.41
CA GLY A 143 0.38 0.22 6.70
C GLY A 143 -0.62 0.20 5.56
N PHE A 144 -1.90 0.31 5.87
CA PHE A 144 -3.00 0.31 4.89
C PHE A 144 -3.88 1.53 5.11
N TYR A 145 -4.06 2.34 4.06
CA TYR A 145 -4.83 3.57 4.12
C TYR A 145 -5.97 3.57 3.09
N LEU A 146 -7.19 3.42 3.58
CA LEU A 146 -8.42 3.39 2.79
C LEU A 146 -9.04 4.78 2.70
N LEU A 147 -8.99 5.39 1.51
CA LEU A 147 -9.59 6.69 1.22
C LEU A 147 -10.85 6.62 0.37
N GLY A 148 -11.11 5.48 -0.26
CA GLY A 148 -12.27 5.29 -1.11
C GLY A 148 -12.33 3.87 -1.67
N GLY A 149 -13.27 3.65 -2.59
CA GLY A 149 -13.52 2.33 -3.15
C GLY A 149 -14.41 1.45 -2.27
N SER A 150 -14.91 0.39 -2.86
CA SER A 150 -15.89 -0.49 -2.22
C SER A 150 -15.49 -1.96 -2.32
N ASN A 151 -15.96 -2.76 -1.38
CA ASN A 151 -15.78 -4.21 -1.35
C ASN A 151 -14.30 -4.63 -1.39
N ASN A 152 -13.42 -3.84 -0.81
CA ASN A 152 -12.02 -4.23 -0.65
C ASN A 152 -11.88 -5.09 0.61
N HIS A 153 -11.12 -6.17 0.51
CA HIS A 153 -10.92 -7.12 1.60
C HIS A 153 -9.44 -7.18 1.99
N ILE A 154 -9.13 -6.70 3.18
CA ILE A 154 -7.81 -6.78 3.80
C ILE A 154 -7.85 -7.96 4.79
N LEU A 155 -7.19 -9.07 4.42
CA LEU A 155 -7.29 -10.36 5.09
C LEU A 155 -5.96 -10.82 5.65
N ASN A 156 -5.90 -11.12 6.94
CA ASN A 156 -4.72 -11.68 7.61
C ASN A 156 -3.44 -10.86 7.36
N CYS A 157 -3.56 -9.55 7.28
CA CYS A 157 -2.43 -8.63 7.09
C CYS A 157 -1.90 -8.14 8.43
N ASP A 158 -0.60 -7.86 8.47
CA ASP A 158 0.10 -7.36 9.65
C ASP A 158 0.68 -5.96 9.39
N ALA A 159 0.58 -5.08 10.37
CA ALA A 159 1.27 -3.79 10.37
C ALA A 159 1.96 -3.59 11.73
N TYR A 160 3.29 -3.54 11.75
CA TYR A 160 4.00 -3.51 13.02
C TYR A 160 5.36 -2.83 12.95
N ASN A 161 5.83 -2.38 14.12
CA ASN A 161 7.15 -1.78 14.30
C ASN A 161 7.40 -0.60 13.33
N ASN A 162 6.37 0.25 13.13
CA ASN A 162 6.49 1.45 12.32
C ASN A 162 6.54 2.68 13.23
N TYR A 163 7.52 3.55 13.02
CA TYR A 163 7.75 4.72 13.85
C TYR A 163 8.25 5.90 13.02
N ASP A 164 7.49 7.00 12.99
CA ASP A 164 7.94 8.25 12.38
C ASP A 164 8.81 9.06 13.34
N SER A 165 10.10 9.03 13.10
CA SER A 165 11.10 9.79 13.86
C SER A 165 11.41 11.16 13.28
N VAL A 166 10.70 11.60 12.23
CA VAL A 166 11.04 12.79 11.42
C VAL A 166 10.02 13.90 11.57
N SER A 167 8.73 13.60 11.33
CA SER A 167 7.71 14.64 11.34
C SER A 167 7.38 15.09 12.77
N GLU A 168 6.87 16.31 12.88
CA GLU A 168 6.38 16.89 14.15
C GLU A 168 7.32 16.74 15.34
N GLY A 169 8.62 16.79 15.07
CA GLY A 169 9.65 16.63 16.09
C GLY A 169 9.91 15.17 16.52
N GLY A 170 9.58 14.22 15.67
CA GLY A 170 9.83 12.80 15.91
C GLY A 170 8.90 12.17 16.93
N LYS A 171 7.70 12.70 17.07
CA LYS A 171 6.71 12.20 18.06
C LYS A 171 5.99 10.94 17.62
N GLY A 172 6.19 10.51 16.39
CA GLY A 172 5.61 9.27 15.86
C GLY A 172 4.17 9.39 15.38
N GLY A 173 3.62 10.59 15.23
CA GLY A 173 2.25 10.78 14.78
C GLY A 173 1.98 10.29 13.36
N ASN A 174 0.72 10.00 13.06
CA ASN A 174 0.24 9.56 11.74
C ASN A 174 0.90 8.27 11.21
N VAL A 175 1.19 7.31 12.07
CA VAL A 175 1.75 5.99 11.69
C VAL A 175 0.87 4.89 12.24
N ASP A 176 -0.30 4.74 11.61
CA ASP A 176 -1.27 3.73 11.97
C ASP A 176 -0.95 2.39 11.31
N GLY A 177 -1.37 1.31 11.93
CA GLY A 177 -1.32 0.01 11.29
C GLY A 177 -2.29 -0.05 10.11
N PHE A 178 -3.54 0.28 10.37
CA PHE A 178 -4.64 0.29 9.42
C PHE A 178 -5.46 1.55 9.63
N GLY A 179 -5.54 2.39 8.61
CA GLY A 179 -6.25 3.65 8.67
C GLY A 179 -7.22 3.84 7.52
N GLY A 180 -8.08 4.84 7.64
CA GLY A 180 -8.97 5.20 6.57
C GLY A 180 -9.85 6.39 6.88
N HIS A 181 -10.14 7.14 5.82
CA HIS A 181 -11.05 8.28 5.86
C HIS A 181 -12.14 8.15 4.80
N ILE A 182 -12.62 6.94 4.56
CA ILE A 182 -13.73 6.68 3.62
C ILE A 182 -14.95 7.47 4.07
N ASN A 183 -15.62 8.07 3.11
CA ASN A 183 -16.82 8.91 3.33
C ASN A 183 -16.55 10.20 4.11
N SER A 184 -15.31 10.53 4.46
CA SER A 184 -14.97 11.83 5.01
C SER A 184 -15.18 12.94 3.99
N SER A 185 -15.86 14.02 4.39
CA SER A 185 -16.02 15.21 3.56
C SER A 185 -14.74 16.05 3.44
N SER A 186 -13.79 15.85 4.33
CA SER A 186 -12.58 16.69 4.42
C SER A 186 -11.34 16.05 3.81
N VAL A 187 -11.19 14.74 3.88
CA VAL A 187 -9.97 14.03 3.44
C VAL A 187 -10.26 12.78 2.60
N GLY A 188 -11.48 12.26 2.62
CA GLY A 188 -11.85 11.09 1.84
C GLY A 188 -11.89 11.39 0.33
N GLU A 189 -11.30 10.53 -0.46
CA GLU A 189 -11.29 10.65 -1.93
C GLU A 189 -12.54 10.05 -2.58
N GLY A 190 -13.61 9.89 -1.84
CA GLY A 190 -14.87 9.39 -2.35
C GLY A 190 -15.60 8.51 -1.36
N LYS A 191 -16.77 8.06 -1.78
CA LYS A 191 -17.59 7.14 -1.01
C LYS A 191 -17.18 5.69 -1.28
N GLY A 192 -17.33 4.85 -0.28
CA GLY A 192 -17.11 3.41 -0.40
C GLY A 192 -17.85 2.66 0.70
N THR A 193 -18.29 1.45 0.38
CA THR A 193 -19.00 0.57 1.31
C THR A 193 -18.50 -0.87 1.17
N GLY A 194 -18.79 -1.72 2.15
CA GLY A 194 -18.47 -3.14 2.10
C GLY A 194 -16.97 -3.46 2.15
N ASN A 195 -16.15 -2.54 2.64
CA ASN A 195 -14.74 -2.81 2.89
C ASN A 195 -14.59 -3.57 4.21
N VAL A 196 -13.70 -4.57 4.25
CA VAL A 196 -13.54 -5.47 5.39
C VAL A 196 -12.07 -5.60 5.78
N PHE A 197 -11.78 -5.43 7.06
CA PHE A 197 -10.54 -5.88 7.70
C PHE A 197 -10.84 -7.16 8.48
N GLU A 198 -10.21 -8.28 8.10
CA GLU A 198 -10.44 -9.58 8.70
C GLU A 198 -9.12 -10.24 9.10
N GLY A 199 -9.00 -10.66 10.36
CA GLY A 199 -7.79 -11.32 10.88
C GLY A 199 -6.53 -10.45 10.85
N CYS A 200 -6.66 -9.14 10.68
CA CYS A 200 -5.55 -8.20 10.65
C CYS A 200 -5.01 -7.93 12.05
N ARG A 201 -3.70 -7.70 12.15
CA ARG A 201 -3.01 -7.44 13.42
C ARG A 201 -2.13 -6.20 13.32
N ALA A 202 -2.19 -5.34 14.34
CA ALA A 202 -1.36 -4.16 14.46
C ALA A 202 -0.68 -4.13 15.83
N TRP A 203 0.65 -3.90 15.86
CA TRP A 203 1.39 -3.75 17.12
C TRP A 203 2.66 -2.95 16.93
N TYR A 204 3.07 -2.23 17.96
CA TYR A 204 4.27 -1.38 17.95
C TYR A 204 4.30 -0.36 16.80
N ASN A 205 3.17 0.15 16.38
CA ASN A 205 3.10 1.34 15.54
C ASN A 205 3.09 2.57 16.45
N SER A 206 3.64 3.69 16.00
CA SER A 206 3.84 4.86 16.86
C SER A 206 2.60 5.73 17.03
N ASP A 207 1.55 5.49 16.26
CA ASP A 207 0.23 6.06 16.46
C ASP A 207 -0.77 4.92 16.69
N ASP A 208 -1.88 4.86 16.02
CA ASP A 208 -2.93 3.88 16.28
C ASP A 208 -2.69 2.51 15.63
N GLY A 209 -3.24 1.46 16.22
CA GLY A 209 -3.33 0.15 15.56
C GLY A 209 -4.34 0.18 14.40
N PHE A 210 -5.50 0.78 14.67
CA PHE A 210 -6.59 0.98 13.71
C PHE A 210 -7.19 2.37 13.90
N ASP A 211 -6.94 3.28 12.95
CA ASP A 211 -7.55 4.60 12.89
C ASP A 211 -8.59 4.67 11.78
N LEU A 212 -9.85 4.61 12.16
CA LEU A 212 -11.01 4.70 11.27
C LEU A 212 -11.77 6.02 11.48
N ILE A 213 -11.04 7.08 11.82
CA ILE A 213 -11.62 8.40 12.05
C ILE A 213 -12.35 8.89 10.79
N ASN A 214 -13.57 9.39 10.97
CA ASN A 214 -14.43 9.83 9.87
C ASN A 214 -14.81 8.75 8.85
N CYS A 215 -14.65 7.48 9.15
CA CYS A 215 -15.24 6.39 8.39
C CYS A 215 -16.72 6.27 8.76
N PHE A 216 -17.56 7.04 8.10
CA PHE A 216 -19.01 6.90 8.23
C PHE A 216 -19.46 5.70 7.40
N GLU A 217 -20.15 4.74 8.01
CA GLU A 217 -20.62 3.48 7.40
C GLU A 217 -19.52 2.39 7.25
N ALA A 218 -18.53 2.37 8.13
CA ALA A 218 -17.73 1.17 8.32
C ALA A 218 -18.59 0.14 9.05
N GLY A 219 -19.04 -0.87 8.31
CA GLY A 219 -19.75 -2.01 8.84
C GLY A 219 -18.87 -3.23 8.97
#